data_e8d1860d03f2ad079566b2057dfe261b
#
_entry.id   e8d1860d03f2ad079566b2057dfe261b
#
_cell.length_a   1.000
_cell.length_b   1.000
_cell.length_c   1.000
_cell.angle_alpha   90.00
_cell.angle_beta   90.00
_cell.angle_gamma   90.00
#
_symmetry.space_group_name_H-M   'P 1'
#
loop_
_entity.id
_entity.type
_entity.pdbx_description
1 polymer ?
#
loop_
_entity_poly.entity_id
_entity_poly.type
_entity_poly.pdbx_seq_one_letter_code
_entity_poly.pdbx_strand_id
1 'polypeptide(L)'
;MSFLYVCNTSSDNISKINLASFKEEIKIPLGMDKINKIGPHDLCVYNDMLLSANIYSSSLSFISLNEDKETENYFIGMHCNGVKVWQDNAYVICGETNSLFLFSLTKKKIIEEIPCGIFPHCISICEKNNLAVVANMHSESITLIDLSSKECIKNIKVQSYPTKAIFSEDGRYILVCESKMGLNKRGTLNIIDLKTLESLKRIEAGSCPVDIFLDGKYCFVSNFADGTLSIIDVNNRKEEKRIKIGGMPRGIVKSGKYIYAGDNYNNVLVQVDLIKESKKVITIGGEPTGMTLC
;
A
#
# COMPACT_ATOMS: atom_id res chain seq x y z
N MET A 1 -13.44 -6.80 -18.22
CA MET A 1 -12.31 -5.87 -18.47
C MET A 1 -11.62 -5.66 -17.15
N SER A 2 -10.30 -5.54 -17.11
CA SER A 2 -9.56 -5.35 -15.86
C SER A 2 -9.12 -3.89 -15.76
N PHE A 3 -9.40 -3.27 -14.64
CA PHE A 3 -9.06 -1.88 -14.36
C PHE A 3 -8.02 -1.77 -13.24
N LEU A 4 -7.20 -0.73 -13.31
CA LEU A 4 -6.32 -0.30 -12.25
C LEU A 4 -6.81 1.04 -11.71
N TYR A 5 -7.01 1.12 -10.41
CA TYR A 5 -7.34 2.37 -9.73
C TYR A 5 -6.10 2.89 -9.00
N VAL A 6 -5.81 4.18 -9.16
CA VAL A 6 -4.61 4.84 -8.61
C VAL A 6 -5.01 6.07 -7.83
N CYS A 7 -4.62 6.16 -6.56
CA CYS A 7 -4.72 7.38 -5.77
C CYS A 7 -3.81 8.46 -6.32
N ASN A 8 -4.34 9.65 -6.53
CA ASN A 8 -3.58 10.86 -6.87
C ASN A 8 -3.71 11.85 -5.70
N THR A 9 -2.80 11.71 -4.75
CA THR A 9 -2.89 12.34 -3.41
C THR A 9 -3.00 13.85 -3.47
N SER A 10 -2.16 14.52 -4.28
CA SER A 10 -2.18 15.99 -4.36
C SER A 10 -3.29 16.57 -5.25
N SER A 11 -3.94 15.71 -6.04
CA SER A 11 -5.02 16.11 -6.97
C SER A 11 -6.42 15.76 -6.46
N ASP A 12 -6.56 15.16 -5.27
CA ASP A 12 -7.83 14.78 -4.65
C ASP A 12 -8.73 13.95 -5.57
N ASN A 13 -8.14 12.99 -6.32
CA ASN A 13 -8.90 12.12 -7.21
C ASN A 13 -8.27 10.73 -7.33
N ILE A 14 -9.02 9.81 -7.92
CA ILE A 14 -8.58 8.47 -8.26
C ILE A 14 -8.63 8.31 -9.77
N SER A 15 -7.52 7.90 -10.39
CA SER A 15 -7.49 7.53 -11.82
C SER A 15 -7.96 6.10 -12.01
N LYS A 16 -8.93 5.90 -12.93
CA LYS A 16 -9.37 4.59 -13.42
C LYS A 16 -8.69 4.31 -14.76
N ILE A 17 -7.83 3.31 -14.79
CA ILE A 17 -7.00 2.96 -15.94
C ILE A 17 -7.46 1.65 -16.55
N ASN A 18 -7.77 1.65 -17.82
CA ASN A 18 -8.05 0.42 -18.59
C ASN A 18 -6.73 -0.25 -18.93
N LEU A 19 -6.51 -1.47 -18.42
CA LEU A 19 -5.26 -2.19 -18.59
C LEU A 19 -5.04 -2.71 -20.01
N ALA A 20 -6.10 -3.00 -20.77
CA ALA A 20 -6.00 -3.51 -22.12
C ALA A 20 -5.50 -2.42 -23.11
N SER A 21 -6.00 -1.21 -22.97
CA SER A 21 -5.60 -0.06 -23.80
C SER A 21 -4.44 0.74 -23.20
N PHE A 22 -4.17 0.57 -21.91
CA PHE A 22 -3.28 1.40 -21.10
C PHE A 22 -3.60 2.89 -21.23
N LYS A 23 -4.87 3.24 -20.98
CA LYS A 23 -5.37 4.62 -21.00
C LYS A 23 -6.18 4.92 -19.75
N GLU A 24 -6.08 6.15 -19.28
CA GLU A 24 -6.99 6.67 -18.25
C GLU A 24 -8.37 6.88 -18.87
N GLU A 25 -9.39 6.21 -18.30
CA GLU A 25 -10.77 6.35 -18.75
C GLU A 25 -11.47 7.52 -18.05
N ILE A 26 -11.26 7.64 -16.73
CA ILE A 26 -11.86 8.70 -15.92
C ILE A 26 -10.98 9.04 -14.71
N LYS A 27 -11.06 10.29 -14.28
CA LYS A 27 -10.62 10.76 -12.97
C LYS A 27 -11.83 10.90 -12.06
N ILE A 28 -11.90 10.10 -11.02
CA ILE A 28 -12.98 10.14 -10.04
C ILE A 28 -12.60 11.19 -8.98
N PRO A 29 -13.25 12.35 -8.94
CA PRO A 29 -12.96 13.37 -7.94
C PRO A 29 -13.45 12.92 -6.56
N LEU A 30 -12.70 13.26 -5.52
CA LEU A 30 -13.07 13.10 -4.12
C LEU A 30 -13.33 14.46 -3.48
N GLY A 31 -14.13 14.46 -2.39
CA GLY A 31 -14.54 15.68 -1.70
C GLY A 31 -15.80 16.28 -2.31
N MET A 32 -16.94 16.04 -1.67
CA MET A 32 -18.24 16.52 -2.15
C MET A 32 -18.34 18.05 -2.16
N ASP A 33 -17.65 18.73 -1.24
CA ASP A 33 -17.66 20.19 -1.06
C ASP A 33 -16.59 20.93 -1.87
N LYS A 34 -15.57 20.22 -2.37
CA LYS A 34 -14.40 20.75 -3.11
C LYS A 34 -13.62 21.87 -2.37
N ILE A 35 -13.85 22.05 -1.09
CA ILE A 35 -13.21 23.10 -0.29
C ILE A 35 -11.98 22.53 0.43
N ASN A 36 -12.13 21.34 0.99
CA ASN A 36 -11.09 20.71 1.81
C ASN A 36 -10.25 19.74 0.97
N LYS A 37 -8.96 19.69 1.26
CA LYS A 37 -8.06 18.69 0.70
C LYS A 37 -8.39 17.30 1.25
N ILE A 38 -8.47 16.32 0.37
CA ILE A 38 -8.82 14.93 0.71
C ILE A 38 -7.57 14.07 0.87
N GLY A 39 -6.71 14.06 -0.14
CA GLY A 39 -5.47 13.30 -0.15
C GLY A 39 -5.65 11.79 -0.12
N PRO A 40 -6.29 11.17 -1.16
CA PRO A 40 -6.38 9.72 -1.24
C PRO A 40 -4.97 9.09 -1.23
N HIS A 41 -4.75 8.05 -0.40
CA HIS A 41 -3.42 7.49 -0.20
C HIS A 41 -3.35 5.97 -0.39
N ASP A 42 -4.33 5.20 0.06
CA ASP A 42 -4.42 3.75 -0.16
C ASP A 42 -5.84 3.34 -0.53
N LEU A 43 -5.97 2.23 -1.25
CA LEU A 43 -7.22 1.73 -1.81
C LEU A 43 -7.47 0.27 -1.44
N CYS A 44 -8.75 -0.06 -1.24
CA CYS A 44 -9.21 -1.42 -1.07
C CYS A 44 -10.53 -1.63 -1.78
N VAL A 45 -10.66 -2.70 -2.58
CA VAL A 45 -11.93 -3.10 -3.20
C VAL A 45 -12.76 -3.88 -2.19
N TYR A 46 -14.04 -3.56 -2.09
CA TYR A 46 -15.03 -4.28 -1.31
C TYR A 46 -16.34 -4.35 -2.08
N ASN A 47 -16.70 -5.54 -2.58
CA ASN A 47 -17.84 -5.77 -3.46
C ASN A 47 -17.77 -4.83 -4.70
N ASP A 48 -18.81 -4.04 -4.94
CA ASP A 48 -18.93 -3.03 -5.98
C ASP A 48 -18.46 -1.63 -5.55
N MET A 49 -17.75 -1.55 -4.44
CA MET A 49 -17.22 -0.31 -3.88
C MET A 49 -15.69 -0.31 -3.87
N LEU A 50 -15.13 0.86 -4.00
CA LEU A 50 -13.73 1.15 -3.72
C LEU A 50 -13.67 2.01 -2.46
N LEU A 51 -12.87 1.60 -1.49
CA LEU A 51 -12.61 2.35 -0.26
C LEU A 51 -11.28 3.08 -0.40
N SER A 52 -11.24 4.37 -0.04
CA SER A 52 -10.02 5.19 -0.03
C SER A 52 -9.73 5.71 1.37
N ALA A 53 -8.54 5.40 1.88
CA ALA A 53 -7.99 6.04 3.07
C ALA A 53 -7.36 7.38 2.66
N ASN A 54 -7.75 8.46 3.32
CA ASN A 54 -7.43 9.82 2.92
C ASN A 54 -6.61 10.54 4.00
N ILE A 55 -5.40 10.99 3.64
CA ILE A 55 -4.45 11.54 4.62
C ILE A 55 -4.79 12.97 5.05
N TYR A 56 -5.25 13.84 4.15
CA TYR A 56 -5.49 15.25 4.49
C TYR A 56 -6.84 15.44 5.18
N SER A 57 -7.90 14.80 4.71
CA SER A 57 -9.22 14.87 5.35
C SER A 57 -9.39 13.92 6.53
N SER A 58 -8.39 13.06 6.80
CA SER A 58 -8.45 12.11 7.93
C SER A 58 -9.68 11.20 7.87
N SER A 59 -10.00 10.71 6.69
CA SER A 59 -11.29 10.08 6.40
C SER A 59 -11.18 8.78 5.59
N LEU A 60 -12.29 8.07 5.51
CA LEU A 60 -12.53 6.93 4.63
C LEU A 60 -13.64 7.29 3.64
N SER A 61 -13.30 7.37 2.35
CA SER A 61 -14.26 7.55 1.26
C SER A 61 -14.76 6.22 0.73
N PHE A 62 -16.05 6.19 0.37
CA PHE A 62 -16.70 5.10 -0.36
C PHE A 62 -16.99 5.56 -1.78
N ILE A 63 -16.52 4.82 -2.75
CA ILE A 63 -16.63 5.15 -4.18
C ILE A 63 -17.36 3.99 -4.87
N SER A 64 -18.49 4.28 -5.53
CA SER A 64 -19.21 3.30 -6.35
C SER A 64 -18.43 2.98 -7.60
N LEU A 65 -18.09 1.70 -7.82
CA LEU A 65 -17.44 1.22 -9.04
C LEU A 65 -18.36 1.22 -10.26
N ASN A 66 -19.70 1.23 -10.03
CA ASN A 66 -20.70 1.28 -11.10
C ASN A 66 -20.95 2.70 -11.60
N GLU A 67 -20.87 3.70 -10.69
CA GLU A 67 -21.12 5.11 -11.01
C GLU A 67 -19.86 5.93 -11.20
N ASP A 68 -18.68 5.36 -10.88
CA ASP A 68 -17.39 6.05 -10.85
C ASP A 68 -17.46 7.36 -10.04
N LYS A 69 -18.05 7.29 -8.82
CA LYS A 69 -18.33 8.46 -8.00
C LYS A 69 -18.19 8.15 -6.50
N GLU A 70 -17.66 9.12 -5.74
CA GLU A 70 -17.72 9.11 -4.27
C GLU A 70 -19.19 9.24 -3.81
N THR A 71 -19.61 8.31 -2.94
CA THR A 71 -20.99 8.25 -2.42
C THR A 71 -21.08 8.63 -0.96
N GLU A 72 -20.04 8.30 -0.16
CA GLU A 72 -20.00 8.55 1.27
C GLU A 72 -18.57 8.87 1.70
N ASN A 73 -18.43 9.63 2.79
CA ASN A 73 -17.15 9.93 3.42
C ASN A 73 -17.33 10.00 4.94
N TYR A 74 -16.42 9.36 5.69
CA TYR A 74 -16.48 9.31 7.15
C TYR A 74 -15.14 9.70 7.75
N PHE A 75 -15.14 10.61 8.71
CA PHE A 75 -13.97 10.88 9.54
C PHE A 75 -13.63 9.63 10.36
N ILE A 76 -12.34 9.24 10.38
CA ILE A 76 -11.87 8.05 11.10
C ILE A 76 -10.87 8.45 12.20
N GLY A 77 -9.78 9.08 11.85
CA GLY A 77 -8.68 9.45 12.74
C GLY A 77 -7.62 10.20 11.94
N MET A 78 -6.71 10.88 12.62
CA MET A 78 -5.76 11.78 11.97
C MET A 78 -4.78 11.05 11.05
N HIS A 79 -4.72 11.51 9.78
CA HIS A 79 -3.79 11.04 8.75
C HIS A 79 -4.00 9.55 8.38
N CYS A 80 -5.13 9.21 7.74
CA CYS A 80 -5.45 7.85 7.33
C CYS A 80 -4.53 7.39 6.19
N ASN A 81 -3.57 6.50 6.49
CA ASN A 81 -2.54 6.04 5.55
C ASN A 81 -2.90 4.79 4.77
N GLY A 82 -3.73 3.93 5.31
CA GLY A 82 -4.02 2.66 4.68
C GLY A 82 -5.34 2.06 5.10
N VAL A 83 -5.90 1.23 4.21
CA VAL A 83 -7.16 0.53 4.43
C VAL A 83 -7.11 -0.89 3.88
N LYS A 84 -7.62 -1.83 4.66
CA LYS A 84 -7.92 -3.21 4.22
C LYS A 84 -9.28 -3.61 4.77
N VAL A 85 -9.95 -4.50 4.05
CA VAL A 85 -11.24 -5.05 4.49
C VAL A 85 -11.03 -6.50 4.89
N TRP A 86 -11.64 -6.87 6.01
CA TRP A 86 -11.77 -8.26 6.46
C TRP A 86 -13.18 -8.45 7.02
N GLN A 87 -13.89 -9.42 6.48
CA GLN A 87 -15.33 -9.60 6.75
C GLN A 87 -16.08 -8.27 6.47
N ASP A 88 -16.95 -7.85 7.36
CA ASP A 88 -17.77 -6.64 7.24
C ASP A 88 -17.14 -5.41 7.92
N ASN A 89 -15.80 -5.38 8.04
CA ASN A 89 -15.11 -4.27 8.67
C ASN A 89 -13.96 -3.75 7.80
N ALA A 90 -13.87 -2.44 7.70
CA ALA A 90 -12.69 -1.76 7.18
C ALA A 90 -11.70 -1.50 8.34
N TYR A 91 -10.48 -1.94 8.16
CA TYR A 91 -9.34 -1.74 9.05
C TYR A 91 -8.55 -0.57 8.51
N VAL A 92 -8.65 0.58 9.16
CA VAL A 92 -8.04 1.85 8.71
C VAL A 92 -6.95 2.27 9.68
N ILE A 93 -5.72 2.38 9.18
CA ILE A 93 -4.59 2.88 9.98
C ILE A 93 -4.48 4.39 9.86
N CYS A 94 -4.27 5.06 10.98
CA CYS A 94 -4.16 6.52 11.07
C CYS A 94 -2.82 6.92 11.70
N GLY A 95 -1.96 7.53 10.88
CA GLY A 95 -0.55 7.78 11.22
C GLY A 95 -0.36 8.67 12.43
N GLU A 96 -1.04 9.80 12.51
CA GLU A 96 -0.90 10.76 13.61
C GLU A 96 -1.63 10.34 14.89
N THR A 97 -2.67 9.50 14.78
CA THR A 97 -3.32 8.92 15.97
C THR A 97 -2.58 7.71 16.54
N ASN A 98 -1.62 7.13 15.78
CA ASN A 98 -0.89 5.93 16.17
C ASN A 98 -1.79 4.71 16.40
N SER A 99 -2.89 4.61 15.67
CA SER A 99 -3.93 3.61 15.88
C SER A 99 -4.42 2.98 14.60
N LEU A 100 -4.93 1.77 14.73
CA LEU A 100 -5.78 1.08 13.77
C LEU A 100 -7.23 1.19 14.22
N PHE A 101 -8.08 1.75 13.37
CA PHE A 101 -9.52 1.84 13.61
C PHE A 101 -10.28 0.76 12.83
N LEU A 102 -11.21 0.09 13.51
CA LEU A 102 -12.18 -0.79 12.88
C LEU A 102 -13.45 0.00 12.60
N PHE A 103 -13.78 0.14 11.33
CA PHE A 103 -15.01 0.76 10.88
C PHE A 103 -15.97 -0.31 10.36
N SER A 104 -17.14 -0.44 10.98
CA SER A 104 -18.17 -1.38 10.53
C SER A 104 -18.81 -0.89 9.24
N LEU A 105 -18.67 -1.68 8.16
CA LEU A 105 -19.22 -1.36 6.85
C LEU A 105 -20.75 -1.43 6.83
N THR A 106 -21.35 -2.23 7.71
CA THR A 106 -22.82 -2.37 7.85
C THR A 106 -23.42 -1.29 8.76
N LYS A 107 -22.76 -0.97 9.88
CA LYS A 107 -23.24 0.04 10.86
C LYS A 107 -22.80 1.45 10.54
N LYS A 108 -21.90 1.64 9.59
CA LYS A 108 -21.32 2.92 9.16
C LYS A 108 -20.75 3.74 10.32
N LYS A 109 -20.01 3.09 11.23
CA LYS A 109 -19.37 3.72 12.38
C LYS A 109 -18.12 2.98 12.83
N ILE A 110 -17.25 3.70 13.53
CA ILE A 110 -16.10 3.12 14.26
C ILE A 110 -16.64 2.24 15.40
N ILE A 111 -16.11 1.03 15.50
CA ILE A 111 -16.50 0.05 16.53
C ILE A 111 -15.35 -0.33 17.46
N GLU A 112 -14.10 -0.08 17.06
CA GLU A 112 -12.92 -0.44 17.85
C GLU A 112 -11.75 0.46 17.46
N GLU A 113 -10.83 0.67 18.40
CA GLU A 113 -9.55 1.32 18.20
C GLU A 113 -8.45 0.45 18.82
N ILE A 114 -7.45 0.09 18.02
CA ILE A 114 -6.32 -0.75 18.44
C ILE A 114 -5.04 0.09 18.36
N PRO A 115 -4.34 0.33 19.49
CA PRO A 115 -3.08 1.05 19.49
C PRO A 115 -2.00 0.32 18.66
N CYS A 116 -1.24 1.08 17.89
CA CYS A 116 -0.08 0.63 17.11
C CYS A 116 1.21 1.28 17.62
N GLY A 117 2.31 1.09 16.89
CA GLY A 117 3.52 1.89 17.09
C GLY A 117 3.36 3.31 16.52
N ILE A 118 4.46 4.09 16.51
CA ILE A 118 4.42 5.49 16.08
C ILE A 118 4.36 5.58 14.56
N PHE A 119 3.37 6.33 14.06
CA PHE A 119 3.09 6.59 12.66
C PHE A 119 2.89 5.30 11.83
N PRO A 120 1.79 4.55 12.08
CA PRO A 120 1.41 3.42 11.24
C PRO A 120 1.18 3.89 9.81
N HIS A 121 1.86 3.23 8.84
CA HIS A 121 1.92 3.66 7.45
C HIS A 121 1.32 2.66 6.46
N CYS A 122 1.36 1.38 6.76
CA CYS A 122 0.83 0.31 5.91
C CYS A 122 0.18 -0.77 6.75
N ILE A 123 -0.90 -1.36 6.23
CA ILE A 123 -1.56 -2.54 6.79
C ILE A 123 -1.67 -3.64 5.75
N SER A 124 -1.46 -4.88 6.16
CA SER A 124 -1.74 -6.08 5.38
C SER A 124 -2.48 -7.10 6.25
N ILE A 125 -3.37 -7.87 5.63
CA ILE A 125 -4.18 -8.91 6.28
C ILE A 125 -3.80 -10.28 5.70
N CYS A 126 -3.64 -11.27 6.56
CA CYS A 126 -3.54 -12.68 6.22
C CYS A 126 -4.81 -13.39 6.71
N GLU A 127 -5.78 -13.57 5.82
CA GLU A 127 -7.06 -14.21 6.15
C GLU A 127 -6.87 -15.63 6.67
N LYS A 128 -5.94 -16.38 6.07
CA LYS A 128 -5.62 -17.77 6.45
C LYS A 128 -5.22 -17.92 7.93
N ASN A 129 -4.54 -16.93 8.47
CA ASN A 129 -4.06 -16.95 9.84
C ASN A 129 -4.87 -16.04 10.78
N ASN A 130 -5.88 -15.33 10.27
CA ASN A 130 -6.64 -14.31 11.00
C ASN A 130 -5.73 -13.23 11.62
N LEU A 131 -4.72 -12.79 10.87
CA LEU A 131 -3.73 -11.83 11.35
C LEU A 131 -3.69 -10.57 10.48
N ALA A 132 -3.44 -9.44 11.12
CA ALA A 132 -3.01 -8.22 10.44
C ALA A 132 -1.58 -7.86 10.87
N VAL A 133 -0.83 -7.24 9.96
CA VAL A 133 0.46 -6.61 10.26
C VAL A 133 0.43 -5.15 9.85
N VAL A 134 0.92 -4.30 10.73
CA VAL A 134 1.02 -2.85 10.53
C VAL A 134 2.48 -2.42 10.59
N ALA A 135 2.97 -1.69 9.59
CA ALA A 135 4.29 -1.09 9.61
C ALA A 135 4.23 0.28 10.30
N ASN A 136 5.01 0.48 11.36
CA ASN A 136 5.05 1.72 12.14
C ASN A 136 6.33 2.49 11.80
N MET A 137 6.20 3.49 10.93
CA MET A 137 7.32 4.11 10.25
C MET A 137 8.30 4.83 11.20
N HIS A 138 7.78 5.48 12.26
CA HIS A 138 8.59 6.28 13.17
C HIS A 138 9.03 5.57 14.45
N SER A 139 8.55 4.35 14.72
CA SER A 139 8.98 3.54 15.88
C SER A 139 9.84 2.33 15.51
N GLU A 140 10.28 2.23 14.24
CA GLU A 140 11.14 1.12 13.79
C GLU A 140 10.58 -0.25 14.18
N SER A 141 9.28 -0.44 14.00
CA SER A 141 8.56 -1.64 14.42
C SER A 141 7.46 -2.03 13.44
N ILE A 142 7.04 -3.28 13.52
CA ILE A 142 5.76 -3.72 12.98
C ILE A 142 4.89 -4.22 14.13
N THR A 143 3.58 -3.93 14.07
CA THR A 143 2.58 -4.44 15.02
C THR A 143 1.87 -5.64 14.42
N LEU A 144 1.90 -6.78 15.09
CA LEU A 144 1.13 -7.98 14.73
C LEU A 144 -0.15 -8.01 15.56
N ILE A 145 -1.29 -8.17 14.89
CA ILE A 145 -2.63 -8.07 15.49
C ILE A 145 -3.41 -9.35 15.16
N ASP A 146 -4.07 -9.93 16.17
CA ASP A 146 -5.07 -10.98 15.98
C ASP A 146 -6.41 -10.36 15.62
N LEU A 147 -6.95 -10.70 14.45
CA LEU A 147 -8.21 -10.14 13.96
C LEU A 147 -9.44 -10.69 14.71
N SER A 148 -9.32 -11.87 15.33
CA SER A 148 -10.43 -12.50 16.07
C SER A 148 -10.61 -11.88 17.44
N SER A 149 -9.52 -11.72 18.20
CA SER A 149 -9.53 -11.05 19.51
C SER A 149 -9.50 -9.53 19.40
N LYS A 150 -9.04 -8.99 18.25
CA LYS A 150 -8.78 -7.56 18.00
C LYS A 150 -7.70 -6.97 18.93
N GLU A 151 -6.73 -7.78 19.28
CA GLU A 151 -5.65 -7.41 20.20
C GLU A 151 -4.29 -7.39 19.49
N CYS A 152 -3.41 -6.52 19.96
CA CYS A 152 -2.01 -6.53 19.57
C CYS A 152 -1.33 -7.76 20.19
N ILE A 153 -0.88 -8.70 19.34
CA ILE A 153 -0.11 -9.85 19.80
C ILE A 153 1.30 -9.41 20.21
N LYS A 154 1.96 -8.60 19.35
CA LYS A 154 3.35 -8.18 19.57
C LYS A 154 3.75 -7.00 18.70
N ASN A 155 4.59 -6.14 19.25
CA ASN A 155 5.38 -5.19 18.48
C ASN A 155 6.77 -5.79 18.22
N ILE A 156 7.13 -5.97 16.95
CA ILE A 156 8.39 -6.58 16.52
C ILE A 156 9.30 -5.46 16.03
N LYS A 157 10.51 -5.38 16.59
CA LYS A 157 11.50 -4.39 16.17
C LYS A 157 12.08 -4.73 14.80
N VAL A 158 12.17 -3.73 13.94
CA VAL A 158 12.78 -3.81 12.60
C VAL A 158 13.81 -2.68 12.43
N GLN A 159 14.35 -2.49 11.21
CA GLN A 159 15.23 -1.35 10.95
C GLN A 159 14.44 -0.10 10.56
N SER A 160 15.18 1.02 10.43
CA SER A 160 14.65 2.38 10.29
C SER A 160 13.68 2.55 9.14
N TYR A 161 12.60 3.24 9.42
CA TYR A 161 11.53 3.62 8.49
C TYR A 161 10.91 2.43 7.76
N PRO A 162 10.26 1.47 8.46
CA PRO A 162 9.46 0.46 7.79
C PRO A 162 8.24 1.10 7.12
N THR A 163 8.19 1.05 5.79
CA THR A 163 7.15 1.70 4.98
C THR A 163 6.04 0.74 4.55
N LYS A 164 6.39 -0.52 4.37
CA LYS A 164 5.48 -1.58 3.94
C LYS A 164 5.76 -2.86 4.67
N ALA A 165 4.73 -3.55 5.12
CA ALA A 165 4.79 -4.90 5.63
C ALA A 165 3.64 -5.72 5.03
N ILE A 166 3.95 -6.89 4.46
CA ILE A 166 2.95 -7.80 3.90
C ILE A 166 3.23 -9.23 4.34
N PHE A 167 2.21 -10.07 4.33
CA PHE A 167 2.39 -11.52 4.50
C PHE A 167 2.77 -12.17 3.18
N SER A 168 3.55 -13.28 3.25
CA SER A 168 3.72 -14.19 2.12
C SER A 168 2.41 -14.90 1.80
N GLU A 169 2.22 -15.35 0.56
CA GLU A 169 0.98 -16.02 0.11
C GLU A 169 0.67 -17.30 0.90
N ASP A 170 1.70 -17.99 1.36
CA ASP A 170 1.55 -19.19 2.22
C ASP A 170 1.32 -18.86 3.70
N GLY A 171 1.40 -17.59 4.08
CA GLY A 171 1.20 -17.10 5.45
C GLY A 171 2.32 -17.48 6.42
N ARG A 172 3.51 -17.87 5.93
CA ARG A 172 4.64 -18.25 6.79
C ARG A 172 5.59 -17.13 7.14
N TYR A 173 5.63 -16.10 6.32
CA TYR A 173 6.57 -15.00 6.46
C TYR A 173 5.88 -13.64 6.44
N ILE A 174 6.54 -12.66 7.07
CA ILE A 174 6.25 -11.24 6.91
C ILE A 174 7.42 -10.64 6.12
N LEU A 175 7.11 -9.92 5.04
CA LEU A 175 8.06 -9.19 4.21
C LEU A 175 7.97 -7.71 4.55
N VAL A 176 9.07 -7.08 4.95
CA VAL A 176 9.09 -5.69 5.40
C VAL A 176 10.07 -4.87 4.58
N CYS A 177 9.61 -3.78 3.96
CA CYS A 177 10.48 -2.73 3.45
C CYS A 177 11.04 -1.91 4.60
N GLU A 178 12.35 -2.03 4.87
CA GLU A 178 13.10 -1.19 5.77
C GLU A 178 13.75 -0.07 4.94
N SER A 179 13.04 1.05 4.80
CA SER A 179 13.34 2.11 3.81
C SER A 179 14.64 2.85 4.09
N LYS A 180 15.01 3.03 5.36
CA LYS A 180 16.15 3.84 5.80
C LYS A 180 16.13 5.26 5.21
N MET A 181 14.93 5.79 4.99
CA MET A 181 14.71 7.13 4.44
C MET A 181 15.48 8.19 5.23
N GLY A 182 16.10 9.13 4.52
CA GLY A 182 16.95 10.15 5.14
C GLY A 182 18.37 9.70 5.50
N LEU A 183 18.65 8.40 5.44
CA LEU A 183 20.00 7.87 5.62
C LEU A 183 20.69 7.67 4.26
N ASN A 184 21.96 7.97 4.16
CA ASN A 184 22.75 7.71 2.93
C ASN A 184 23.11 6.21 2.83
N LYS A 185 22.10 5.35 2.81
CA LYS A 185 22.24 3.89 2.78
C LYS A 185 21.11 3.29 1.93
N ARG A 186 21.39 2.17 1.30
CA ARG A 186 20.35 1.35 0.66
C ARG A 186 19.42 0.76 1.72
N GLY A 187 18.15 0.63 1.35
CA GLY A 187 17.18 -0.06 2.18
C GLY A 187 17.27 -1.57 2.01
N THR A 188 16.42 -2.27 2.72
CA THR A 188 16.39 -3.73 2.72
C THR A 188 14.94 -4.24 2.65
N LEU A 189 14.77 -5.42 2.03
CA LEU A 189 13.62 -6.28 2.24
C LEU A 189 13.98 -7.25 3.36
N ASN A 190 13.30 -7.15 4.51
CA ASN A 190 13.48 -8.05 5.63
C ASN A 190 12.43 -9.18 5.57
N ILE A 191 12.87 -10.42 5.65
CA ILE A 191 12.01 -11.61 5.71
C ILE A 191 11.99 -12.09 7.16
N ILE A 192 10.82 -12.03 7.78
CA ILE A 192 10.57 -12.42 9.18
C ILE A 192 9.76 -13.71 9.17
N ASP A 193 10.18 -14.72 9.93
CA ASP A 193 9.42 -15.94 10.15
C ASP A 193 8.24 -15.66 11.08
N LEU A 194 7.03 -15.99 10.66
CA LEU A 194 5.82 -15.69 11.45
C LEU A 194 5.71 -16.54 12.72
N LYS A 195 6.32 -17.73 12.74
CA LYS A 195 6.27 -18.63 13.91
C LYS A 195 7.22 -18.18 15.02
N THR A 196 8.44 -17.79 14.65
CA THR A 196 9.47 -17.36 15.62
C THR A 196 9.48 -15.87 15.87
N LEU A 197 8.91 -15.09 14.96
CA LEU A 197 8.93 -13.62 14.89
C LEU A 197 10.36 -13.05 14.79
N GLU A 198 11.27 -13.84 14.24
CA GLU A 198 12.68 -13.47 14.04
C GLU A 198 12.99 -13.19 12.57
N SER A 199 13.92 -12.27 12.34
CA SER A 199 14.42 -11.95 11.00
C SER A 199 15.28 -13.11 10.48
N LEU A 200 14.83 -13.75 9.40
CA LEU A 200 15.60 -14.81 8.72
C LEU A 200 16.67 -14.25 7.80
N LYS A 201 16.37 -13.16 7.12
CA LYS A 201 17.27 -12.54 6.15
C LYS A 201 16.85 -11.10 5.86
N ARG A 202 17.83 -10.22 5.75
CA ARG A 202 17.71 -8.91 5.12
C ARG A 202 18.39 -8.95 3.76
N ILE A 203 17.64 -8.63 2.71
CA ILE A 203 18.11 -8.59 1.33
C ILE A 203 18.23 -7.12 0.96
N GLU A 204 19.41 -6.70 0.52
CA GLU A 204 19.62 -5.32 0.06
C GLU A 204 18.74 -5.05 -1.17
N ALA A 205 17.98 -3.97 -1.14
CA ALA A 205 17.20 -3.43 -2.25
C ALA A 205 17.85 -2.12 -2.76
N GLY A 206 17.09 -1.30 -3.49
CA GLY A 206 17.57 0.04 -3.87
C GLY A 206 17.46 1.05 -2.72
N SER A 207 17.54 2.33 -3.06
CA SER A 207 17.45 3.41 -2.09
C SER A 207 15.98 3.74 -1.78
N CYS A 208 15.63 3.79 -0.51
CA CYS A 208 14.28 4.04 -0.01
C CYS A 208 13.23 3.08 -0.62
N PRO A 209 13.29 1.76 -0.36
CA PRO A 209 12.21 0.86 -0.73
C PRO A 209 10.92 1.25 0.00
N VAL A 210 9.79 1.37 -0.73
CA VAL A 210 8.55 1.93 -0.17
C VAL A 210 7.32 1.08 -0.39
N ASP A 211 7.27 0.25 -1.42
CA ASP A 211 6.13 -0.63 -1.67
C ASP A 211 6.56 -2.02 -2.15
N ILE A 212 5.71 -3.00 -1.90
CA ILE A 212 5.92 -4.42 -2.20
C ILE A 212 4.71 -4.96 -2.94
N PHE A 213 4.97 -5.68 -4.03
CA PHE A 213 4.00 -6.58 -4.65
C PHE A 213 4.60 -7.99 -4.70
N LEU A 214 3.86 -8.98 -4.19
CA LEU A 214 4.28 -10.39 -4.20
C LEU A 214 3.51 -11.16 -5.29
N ASP A 215 4.22 -11.97 -6.06
CA ASP A 215 3.67 -12.88 -7.07
C ASP A 215 4.46 -14.18 -7.06
N GLY A 216 3.91 -15.20 -6.41
CA GLY A 216 4.56 -16.48 -6.17
C GLY A 216 5.87 -16.31 -5.38
N LYS A 217 6.98 -16.73 -6.00
CA LYS A 217 8.32 -16.59 -5.37
C LYS A 217 8.97 -15.22 -5.58
N TYR A 218 8.41 -14.36 -6.39
CA TYR A 218 9.00 -13.07 -6.71
C TYR A 218 8.34 -11.93 -5.92
N CYS A 219 9.18 -11.19 -5.23
CA CYS A 219 8.83 -9.95 -4.56
C CYS A 219 9.35 -8.77 -5.39
N PHE A 220 8.45 -7.92 -5.82
CA PHE A 220 8.74 -6.68 -6.52
C PHE A 220 8.75 -5.55 -5.52
N VAL A 221 9.83 -4.75 -5.51
CA VAL A 221 10.01 -3.67 -4.53
C VAL A 221 10.29 -2.37 -5.27
N SER A 222 9.46 -1.35 -5.06
CA SER A 222 9.72 -0.02 -5.59
C SER A 222 10.74 0.71 -4.71
N ASN A 223 11.79 1.24 -5.33
CA ASN A 223 12.85 1.99 -4.66
C ASN A 223 12.71 3.47 -5.02
N PHE A 224 12.10 4.22 -4.11
CA PHE A 224 11.64 5.59 -4.33
C PHE A 224 12.76 6.55 -4.70
N ALA A 225 13.90 6.51 -3.98
CA ALA A 225 14.94 7.52 -4.14
C ALA A 225 15.88 7.29 -5.34
N ASP A 226 16.03 6.05 -5.81
CA ASP A 226 16.88 5.77 -6.98
C ASP A 226 16.11 5.46 -8.28
N GLY A 227 14.79 5.53 -8.23
CA GLY A 227 13.93 5.36 -9.40
C GLY A 227 14.01 3.95 -10.00
N THR A 228 14.11 2.92 -9.16
CA THR A 228 14.26 1.53 -9.61
C THR A 228 13.20 0.61 -9.04
N LEU A 229 13.09 -0.57 -9.65
CA LEU A 229 12.31 -1.72 -9.19
C LEU A 229 13.27 -2.88 -8.94
N SER A 230 13.33 -3.37 -7.71
CA SER A 230 14.03 -4.63 -7.37
C SER A 230 13.12 -5.83 -7.58
N ILE A 231 13.63 -6.89 -8.21
CA ILE A 231 12.98 -8.19 -8.35
C ILE A 231 13.75 -9.17 -7.47
N ILE A 232 13.12 -9.63 -6.39
CA ILE A 232 13.73 -10.43 -5.35
C ILE A 232 13.09 -11.82 -5.34
N ASP A 233 13.88 -12.88 -5.45
CA ASP A 233 13.44 -14.25 -5.22
C ASP A 233 13.43 -14.50 -3.70
N VAL A 234 12.23 -14.59 -3.12
CA VAL A 234 12.08 -14.77 -1.66
C VAL A 234 12.47 -16.18 -1.19
N ASN A 235 12.40 -17.19 -2.07
CA ASN A 235 12.82 -18.55 -1.75
C ASN A 235 14.36 -18.66 -1.70
N ASN A 236 15.03 -18.08 -2.70
CA ASN A 236 16.50 -18.03 -2.76
C ASN A 236 17.08 -16.88 -1.93
N ARG A 237 16.24 -16.00 -1.40
CA ARG A 237 16.58 -14.86 -0.54
C ARG A 237 17.65 -13.95 -1.13
N LYS A 238 17.49 -13.60 -2.42
CA LYS A 238 18.41 -12.71 -3.14
C LYS A 238 17.70 -11.83 -4.17
N GLU A 239 18.27 -10.66 -4.41
CA GLU A 239 17.88 -9.83 -5.55
C GLU A 239 18.38 -10.49 -6.85
N GLU A 240 17.45 -10.81 -7.75
CA GLU A 240 17.76 -11.39 -9.07
C GLU A 240 18.04 -10.30 -10.09
N LYS A 241 17.31 -9.19 -10.00
CA LYS A 241 17.38 -8.12 -10.98
C LYS A 241 16.90 -6.80 -10.42
N ARG A 242 17.43 -5.72 -10.99
CA ARG A 242 16.95 -4.35 -10.73
C ARG A 242 16.70 -3.64 -12.07
N ILE A 243 15.51 -3.05 -12.21
CA ILE A 243 15.09 -2.36 -13.43
C ILE A 243 14.97 -0.86 -13.13
N LYS A 244 15.57 -0.02 -13.97
CA LYS A 244 15.38 1.43 -13.89
C LYS A 244 13.97 1.78 -14.37
N ILE A 245 13.13 2.38 -13.51
CA ILE A 245 11.80 2.87 -13.88
C ILE A 245 11.89 4.35 -14.24
N GLY A 246 12.58 5.13 -13.46
CA GLY A 246 12.69 6.60 -13.50
C GLY A 246 11.87 7.23 -12.40
N GLY A 247 12.02 8.53 -12.22
CA GLY A 247 11.31 9.32 -11.23
C GLY A 247 11.42 8.79 -9.79
N MET A 248 10.32 8.85 -9.06
CA MET A 248 10.17 8.39 -7.68
C MET A 248 9.03 7.36 -7.60
N PRO A 249 9.26 6.08 -7.98
CA PRO A 249 8.22 5.04 -7.97
C PRO A 249 7.75 4.78 -6.54
N ARG A 250 6.42 4.82 -6.32
CA ARG A 250 5.80 4.59 -5.02
C ARG A 250 4.92 3.34 -5.05
N GLY A 251 3.62 3.47 -5.28
CA GLY A 251 2.75 2.31 -5.36
C GLY A 251 3.05 1.42 -6.57
N ILE A 252 2.98 0.10 -6.40
CA ILE A 252 3.18 -0.87 -7.46
C ILE A 252 2.15 -1.98 -7.42
N VAL A 253 1.72 -2.42 -8.61
CA VAL A 253 0.94 -3.66 -8.80
C VAL A 253 1.41 -4.41 -10.04
N LYS A 254 1.17 -5.72 -10.07
CA LYS A 254 1.46 -6.56 -11.23
C LYS A 254 0.18 -7.13 -11.82
N SER A 255 0.07 -7.13 -13.13
CA SER A 255 -0.98 -7.83 -13.87
C SER A 255 -0.38 -8.50 -15.10
N GLY A 256 -0.49 -9.82 -15.17
CA GLY A 256 0.17 -10.64 -16.19
C GLY A 256 1.69 -10.40 -16.21
N LYS A 257 2.22 -10.04 -17.37
CA LYS A 257 3.65 -9.72 -17.55
C LYS A 257 4.03 -8.27 -17.26
N TYR A 258 3.08 -7.43 -16.85
CA TYR A 258 3.30 -6.02 -16.62
C TYR A 258 3.35 -5.67 -15.14
N ILE A 259 4.31 -4.82 -14.77
CA ILE A 259 4.30 -4.05 -13.53
C ILE A 259 3.83 -2.64 -13.86
N TYR A 260 2.97 -2.13 -13.02
CA TYR A 260 2.52 -0.74 -13.03
C TYR A 260 3.08 -0.05 -11.78
N ALA A 261 3.69 1.11 -11.98
CA ALA A 261 4.28 1.91 -10.90
C ALA A 261 3.84 3.38 -11.02
N GLY A 262 3.37 3.95 -9.93
CA GLY A 262 3.09 5.37 -9.84
C GLY A 262 4.39 6.15 -9.65
N ASP A 263 4.76 7.01 -10.60
CA ASP A 263 5.88 7.94 -10.46
C ASP A 263 5.38 9.21 -9.76
N ASN A 264 5.64 9.27 -8.47
CA ASN A 264 5.15 10.33 -7.59
C ASN A 264 5.71 11.72 -7.95
N TYR A 265 6.93 11.78 -8.48
CA TYR A 265 7.57 13.05 -8.85
C TYR A 265 7.07 13.60 -10.19
N ASN A 266 6.88 12.74 -11.20
CA ASN A 266 6.50 13.15 -12.54
C ASN A 266 4.99 13.11 -12.79
N ASN A 267 4.18 12.66 -11.82
CA ASN A 267 2.72 12.55 -11.95
C ASN A 267 2.28 11.67 -13.12
N VAL A 268 2.93 10.51 -13.24
CA VAL A 268 2.66 9.56 -14.32
C VAL A 268 2.50 8.14 -13.78
N LEU A 269 1.79 7.31 -14.55
CA LEU A 269 1.78 5.86 -14.36
C LEU A 269 2.72 5.23 -15.40
N VAL A 270 3.66 4.43 -14.91
CA VAL A 270 4.63 3.69 -15.73
C VAL A 270 4.19 2.24 -15.81
N GLN A 271 4.03 1.70 -17.02
CA GLN A 271 3.86 0.28 -17.31
C GLN A 271 5.22 -0.29 -17.76
N VAL A 272 5.70 -1.32 -17.08
CA VAL A 272 6.95 -2.03 -17.44
C VAL A 272 6.61 -3.44 -17.92
N ASP A 273 6.99 -3.79 -19.13
CA ASP A 273 6.94 -5.18 -19.62
C ASP A 273 8.14 -5.93 -19.06
N LEU A 274 7.91 -6.89 -18.17
CA LEU A 274 8.97 -7.65 -17.48
C LEU A 274 9.76 -8.58 -18.41
N ILE A 275 9.22 -8.92 -19.59
CA ILE A 275 9.88 -9.79 -20.58
C ILE A 275 10.74 -8.94 -21.52
N LYS A 276 10.17 -7.86 -22.07
CA LYS A 276 10.84 -7.01 -23.06
C LYS A 276 11.65 -5.87 -22.43
N GLU A 277 11.46 -5.61 -21.13
CA GLU A 277 12.00 -4.47 -20.38
C GLU A 277 11.65 -3.11 -21.00
N SER A 278 10.63 -3.08 -21.83
CA SER A 278 10.12 -1.84 -22.42
C SER A 278 9.15 -1.15 -21.48
N LYS A 279 9.10 0.17 -21.58
CA LYS A 279 8.24 1.01 -20.76
C LYS A 279 7.24 1.78 -21.59
N LYS A 280 6.04 1.94 -21.07
CA LYS A 280 5.05 2.92 -21.53
C LYS A 280 4.68 3.81 -20.37
N VAL A 281 4.30 5.03 -20.66
CA VAL A 281 3.98 6.06 -19.64
C VAL A 281 2.71 6.77 -20.05
N ILE A 282 1.84 7.02 -19.08
CA ILE A 282 0.67 7.91 -19.25
C ILE A 282 0.64 8.93 -18.11
N THR A 283 0.21 10.15 -18.43
CA THR A 283 -0.02 11.19 -17.41
C THR A 283 -1.30 10.86 -16.63
N ILE A 284 -1.24 10.99 -15.30
CA ILE A 284 -2.39 10.83 -14.40
C ILE A 284 -2.49 12.04 -13.46
N GLY A 285 -3.17 11.93 -12.33
CA GLY A 285 -3.18 13.00 -11.33
C GLY A 285 -1.88 13.11 -10.54
N GLY A 286 -1.79 14.14 -9.70
CA GLY A 286 -0.56 14.47 -8.95
C GLY A 286 -0.29 13.56 -7.77
N GLU A 287 0.97 13.24 -7.56
CA GLU A 287 1.47 12.39 -6.47
C GLU A 287 0.76 11.02 -6.40
N PRO A 288 0.90 10.17 -7.43
CA PRO A 288 0.33 8.83 -7.39
C PRO A 288 0.93 8.01 -6.24
N THR A 289 0.06 7.35 -5.44
CA THR A 289 0.43 6.58 -4.24
C THR A 289 -0.12 5.17 -4.29
N GLY A 290 -1.11 4.84 -3.46
CA GLY A 290 -1.72 3.52 -3.41
C GLY A 290 -2.50 3.17 -4.69
N MET A 291 -2.52 1.89 -5.03
CA MET A 291 -3.24 1.41 -6.20
C MET A 291 -3.77 0.00 -5.99
N THR A 292 -4.86 -0.33 -6.69
CA THR A 292 -5.50 -1.63 -6.63
C THR A 292 -6.07 -2.05 -7.98
N LEU A 293 -6.10 -3.35 -8.24
CA LEU A 293 -6.75 -3.96 -9.40
C LEU A 293 -8.22 -4.28 -9.10
N CYS A 294 -9.08 -4.16 -10.13
CA CYS A 294 -10.46 -4.60 -10.10
C CYS A 294 -10.87 -5.25 -11.43
#